data_7f53b180d2a93434f0ae70127a059a5b
#
_entry.id   7f53b180d2a93434f0ae70127a059a5b
#
_cell.length_a   1.000
_cell.length_b   1.000
_cell.length_c   1.000
_cell.angle_alpha   90.00
_cell.angle_beta   90.00
_cell.angle_gamma   90.00
#
_symmetry.space_group_name_H-M   'P 1'
#
loop_
_entity.id
_entity.type
_entity.pdbx_description
1 polymer ?
#
loop_
_entity_poly.entity_id
_entity_poly.type
_entity_poly.pdbx_seq_one_letter_code
_entity_poly.pdbx_strand_id
1 'polypeptide(L)'
;MIFTGAKYSLLLAIGALFFGVILGIIGAALKLSKHFVLRAIGNIYVEIFRGTPMLLQIMFLYLAVPTVVQSITGQRFQADPYVCGLIAMSLNSGAYQVELIRSGILGVDKGQWEACETIGLNYVQTMRYVILPQAFKRIIPPLISEFITLIKDSSLIFTIGAVELLATASVIGANTFNYLVPLTATGAIYLVMTLCISAIARYVEGRLAVSD
;
A
#
# COMPACT_ATOMS: atom_id res chain seq x y z
N MET A 1 -14.40 -22.41 -1.93
CA MET A 1 -14.70 -21.13 -1.25
C MET A 1 -13.46 -20.49 -0.64
N ILE A 2 -12.70 -21.14 0.27
CA ILE A 2 -11.53 -20.53 0.95
C ILE A 2 -10.46 -20.06 -0.05
N PHE A 3 -10.06 -20.87 -1.03
CA PHE A 3 -9.09 -20.47 -2.07
C PHE A 3 -9.58 -19.32 -2.96
N THR A 4 -10.91 -19.22 -3.18
CA THR A 4 -11.49 -18.08 -3.88
C THR A 4 -11.36 -16.81 -3.06
N GLY A 5 -11.60 -16.87 -1.74
CA GLY A 5 -11.37 -15.77 -0.82
C GLY A 5 -9.90 -15.33 -0.80
N ALA A 6 -8.96 -16.29 -0.73
CA ALA A 6 -7.52 -16.01 -0.79
C ALA A 6 -7.11 -15.29 -2.09
N LYS A 7 -7.70 -15.69 -3.22
CA LYS A 7 -7.48 -15.01 -4.51
C LYS A 7 -7.93 -13.54 -4.46
N TYR A 8 -9.10 -13.24 -3.87
CA TYR A 8 -9.58 -11.86 -3.75
C TYR A 8 -8.69 -11.03 -2.81
N SER A 9 -8.28 -11.58 -1.66
CA SER A 9 -7.31 -10.91 -0.77
C SER A 9 -6.02 -10.56 -1.50
N LEU A 10 -5.48 -11.50 -2.28
CA LEU A 10 -4.24 -11.28 -3.04
C LEU A 10 -4.41 -10.25 -4.16
N LEU A 11 -5.51 -10.31 -4.93
CA LEU A 11 -5.78 -9.36 -6.01
C LEU A 11 -5.96 -7.93 -5.48
N LEU A 12 -6.64 -7.77 -4.34
CA LEU A 12 -6.80 -6.48 -3.68
C LEU A 12 -5.45 -5.92 -3.21
N ALA A 13 -4.62 -6.76 -2.58
CA ALA A 13 -3.29 -6.34 -2.13
C ALA A 13 -2.38 -5.94 -3.30
N ILE A 14 -2.39 -6.70 -4.41
CA ILE A 14 -1.64 -6.36 -5.63
C ILE A 14 -2.12 -5.04 -6.22
N GLY A 15 -3.44 -4.88 -6.36
CA GLY A 15 -4.04 -3.65 -6.88
C GLY A 15 -3.72 -2.45 -6.00
N ALA A 16 -3.87 -2.60 -4.68
CA ALA A 16 -3.58 -1.53 -3.72
C ALA A 16 -2.09 -1.14 -3.72
N LEU A 17 -1.19 -2.12 -3.81
CA LEU A 17 0.24 -1.86 -3.95
C LEU A 17 0.54 -1.10 -5.24
N PHE A 18 0.00 -1.57 -6.37
CA PHE A 18 0.23 -0.96 -7.69
C PHE A 18 -0.21 0.51 -7.72
N PHE A 19 -1.45 0.80 -7.33
CA PHE A 19 -1.93 2.18 -7.28
C PHE A 19 -1.25 2.97 -6.16
N GLY A 20 -0.93 2.34 -5.03
CA GLY A 20 -0.16 2.91 -3.95
C GLY A 20 1.23 3.38 -4.38
N VAL A 21 1.95 2.58 -5.20
CA VAL A 21 3.27 2.99 -5.76
C VAL A 21 3.13 4.23 -6.64
N ILE A 22 2.10 4.29 -7.49
CA ILE A 22 1.87 5.46 -8.34
C ILE A 22 1.62 6.71 -7.48
N LEU A 23 0.73 6.61 -6.50
CA LEU A 23 0.45 7.70 -5.56
C LEU A 23 1.68 8.05 -4.72
N GLY A 24 2.44 7.05 -4.31
CA GLY A 24 3.70 7.20 -3.58
C GLY A 24 4.75 7.99 -4.34
N ILE A 25 4.94 7.70 -5.62
CA ILE A 25 5.87 8.44 -6.49
C ILE A 25 5.43 9.89 -6.65
N ILE A 26 4.14 10.11 -6.94
CA ILE A 26 3.57 11.47 -7.10
C ILE A 26 3.72 12.25 -5.79
N GLY A 27 3.31 11.68 -4.66
CA GLY A 27 3.38 12.33 -3.36
C GLY A 27 4.81 12.59 -2.90
N ALA A 28 5.76 11.68 -3.18
CA ALA A 28 7.18 11.89 -2.89
C ALA A 28 7.76 13.05 -3.72
N ALA A 29 7.40 13.12 -5.01
CA ALA A 29 7.81 14.24 -5.87
C ALA A 29 7.24 15.57 -5.35
N LEU A 30 5.98 15.59 -4.89
CA LEU A 30 5.38 16.78 -4.26
C LEU A 30 6.14 17.17 -2.98
N LYS A 31 6.44 16.23 -2.08
CA LYS A 31 7.13 16.50 -0.81
C LYS A 31 8.59 16.91 -1.00
N LEU A 32 9.26 16.45 -2.05
CA LEU A 32 10.63 16.84 -2.38
C LEU A 32 10.71 18.14 -3.19
N SER A 33 9.55 18.71 -3.60
CA SER A 33 9.50 19.95 -4.36
C SER A 33 10.02 21.16 -3.55
N LYS A 34 10.71 22.07 -4.23
CA LYS A 34 11.10 23.37 -3.68
C LYS A 34 9.90 24.31 -3.48
N HIS A 35 8.80 24.12 -4.21
CA HIS A 35 7.61 24.92 -4.12
C HIS A 35 6.80 24.59 -2.86
N PHE A 36 6.55 25.61 -2.03
CA PHE A 36 5.84 25.47 -0.74
C PHE A 36 4.46 24.82 -0.90
N VAL A 37 3.67 25.27 -1.91
CA VAL A 37 2.30 24.77 -2.11
C VAL A 37 2.29 23.28 -2.46
N LEU A 38 3.18 22.82 -3.36
CA LEU A 38 3.28 21.40 -3.73
C LEU A 38 3.69 20.54 -2.51
N ARG A 39 4.64 21.02 -1.75
CA ARG A 39 5.10 20.35 -0.53
C ARG A 39 3.97 20.29 0.52
N ALA A 40 3.19 21.36 0.68
CA ALA A 40 2.06 21.39 1.59
C ALA A 40 0.98 20.35 1.20
N ILE A 41 0.64 20.23 -0.09
CA ILE A 41 -0.30 19.22 -0.60
C ILE A 41 0.19 17.81 -0.26
N GLY A 42 1.46 17.51 -0.55
CA GLY A 42 2.06 16.20 -0.22
C GLY A 42 2.06 15.89 1.27
N ASN A 43 2.31 16.90 2.11
CA ASN A 43 2.27 16.75 3.58
C ASN A 43 0.84 16.48 4.06
N ILE A 44 -0.14 17.27 3.62
CA ILE A 44 -1.55 17.10 4.01
C ILE A 44 -2.05 15.70 3.64
N TYR A 45 -1.76 15.24 2.42
CA TYR A 45 -2.10 13.89 2.00
C TYR A 45 -1.53 12.83 2.95
N VAL A 46 -0.25 12.90 3.23
CA VAL A 46 0.43 11.91 4.10
C VAL A 46 -0.12 11.95 5.53
N GLU A 47 -0.31 13.16 6.10
CA GLU A 47 -0.83 13.30 7.47
C GLU A 47 -2.27 12.78 7.61
N ILE A 48 -3.14 13.03 6.63
CA ILE A 48 -4.53 12.52 6.66
C ILE A 48 -4.54 10.99 6.63
N PHE A 49 -3.89 10.39 5.64
CA PHE A 49 -4.00 8.94 5.41
C PHE A 49 -3.18 8.11 6.38
N ARG A 50 -2.06 8.60 6.90
CA ARG A 50 -1.28 7.93 7.95
C ARG A 50 -1.78 8.23 9.36
N GLY A 51 -2.43 9.37 9.54
CA GLY A 51 -2.99 9.80 10.83
C GLY A 51 -4.37 9.25 11.15
N THR A 52 -5.01 8.55 10.19
CA THR A 52 -6.34 7.97 10.39
C THR A 52 -6.33 6.45 10.18
N PRO A 53 -7.16 5.67 10.93
CA PRO A 53 -7.23 4.22 10.76
C PRO A 53 -7.72 3.82 9.37
N MET A 54 -7.08 2.82 8.74
CA MET A 54 -7.51 2.32 7.41
C MET A 54 -8.97 1.83 7.43
N LEU A 55 -9.40 1.16 8.49
CA LEU A 55 -10.80 0.73 8.64
C LEU A 55 -11.77 1.91 8.54
N LEU A 56 -11.45 3.04 9.20
CA LEU A 56 -12.27 4.26 9.10
C LEU A 56 -12.34 4.77 7.65
N GLN A 57 -11.23 4.76 6.94
CA GLN A 57 -11.17 5.21 5.54
C GLN A 57 -12.03 4.32 4.63
N ILE A 58 -11.99 2.99 4.82
CA ILE A 58 -12.83 2.02 4.10
C ILE A 58 -14.32 2.31 4.37
N MET A 59 -14.70 2.43 5.64
CA MET A 59 -16.09 2.71 6.01
C MET A 59 -16.56 4.08 5.52
N PHE A 60 -15.71 5.09 5.53
CA PHE A 60 -16.02 6.42 5.02
C PHE A 60 -16.35 6.38 3.53
N LEU A 61 -15.51 5.72 2.72
CA LEU A 61 -15.77 5.58 1.28
C LEU A 61 -17.03 4.79 0.97
N TYR A 62 -17.30 3.74 1.74
CA TYR A 62 -18.44 2.86 1.47
C TYR A 62 -19.78 3.40 2.00
N LEU A 63 -19.79 4.07 3.15
CA LEU A 63 -21.02 4.53 3.81
C LEU A 63 -21.25 6.03 3.64
N ALA A 64 -20.24 6.85 3.87
CA ALA A 64 -20.40 8.31 3.88
C ALA A 64 -20.44 8.90 2.47
N VAL A 65 -19.53 8.47 1.57
CA VAL A 65 -19.49 9.01 0.19
C VAL A 65 -20.80 8.79 -0.57
N PRO A 66 -21.44 7.60 -0.57
CA PRO A 66 -22.76 7.42 -1.19
C PRO A 66 -23.83 8.34 -0.63
N THR A 67 -23.84 8.58 0.68
CA THR A 67 -24.79 9.49 1.33
C THR A 67 -24.61 10.93 0.84
N VAL A 68 -23.38 11.40 0.73
CA VAL A 68 -23.08 12.73 0.20
C VAL A 68 -23.47 12.85 -1.28
N VAL A 69 -23.12 11.83 -2.10
CA VAL A 69 -23.52 11.81 -3.52
C VAL A 69 -25.03 11.85 -3.66
N GLN A 70 -25.77 11.05 -2.89
CA GLN A 70 -27.22 11.05 -2.93
C GLN A 70 -27.82 12.41 -2.51
N SER A 71 -27.26 13.09 -1.51
CA SER A 71 -27.75 14.38 -1.06
C SER A 71 -27.53 15.49 -2.12
N ILE A 72 -26.49 15.38 -2.94
CA ILE A 72 -26.19 16.37 -3.99
C ILE A 72 -26.96 16.08 -5.28
N THR A 73 -27.04 14.80 -5.69
CA THR A 73 -27.58 14.39 -6.99
C THR A 73 -29.06 14.00 -6.95
N GLY A 74 -29.61 13.74 -5.76
CA GLY A 74 -30.94 13.15 -5.57
C GLY A 74 -31.04 11.67 -5.99
N GLN A 75 -29.97 11.08 -6.51
CA GLN A 75 -29.95 9.70 -6.99
C GLN A 75 -29.23 8.77 -5.99
N ARG A 76 -29.80 7.57 -5.80
CA ARG A 76 -29.13 6.56 -4.98
C ARG A 76 -27.87 6.06 -5.69
N PHE A 77 -26.73 6.20 -5.03
CA PHE A 77 -25.45 5.63 -5.47
C PHE A 77 -25.14 4.41 -4.59
N GLN A 78 -25.08 3.22 -5.21
CA GLN A 78 -24.66 2.01 -4.51
C GLN A 78 -23.16 1.79 -4.75
N ALA A 79 -22.38 1.92 -3.70
CA ALA A 79 -20.95 1.70 -3.76
C ALA A 79 -20.64 0.18 -3.80
N ASP A 80 -19.68 -0.20 -4.65
CA ASP A 80 -19.15 -1.57 -4.65
C ASP A 80 -18.11 -1.73 -3.54
N PRO A 81 -18.23 -2.75 -2.65
CA PRO A 81 -17.33 -2.91 -1.51
C PRO A 81 -15.89 -3.21 -1.94
N TYR A 82 -15.66 -3.93 -3.04
CA TYR A 82 -14.29 -4.22 -3.52
C TYR A 82 -13.63 -2.97 -4.07
N VAL A 83 -14.38 -2.15 -4.81
CA VAL A 83 -13.88 -0.87 -5.34
C VAL A 83 -13.56 0.10 -4.21
N CYS A 84 -14.44 0.24 -3.23
CA CYS A 84 -14.20 1.10 -2.06
C CYS A 84 -12.99 0.62 -1.26
N GLY A 85 -12.88 -0.69 -1.03
CA GLY A 85 -11.72 -1.29 -0.36
C GLY A 85 -10.43 -1.04 -1.12
N LEU A 86 -10.42 -1.28 -2.44
CA LEU A 86 -9.24 -1.03 -3.29
C LEU A 86 -8.81 0.43 -3.25
N ILE A 87 -9.74 1.38 -3.36
CA ILE A 87 -9.44 2.82 -3.30
C ILE A 87 -8.86 3.19 -1.93
N ALA A 88 -9.52 2.80 -0.83
CA ALA A 88 -9.03 3.12 0.51
C ALA A 88 -7.64 2.56 0.77
N MET A 89 -7.42 1.28 0.47
CA MET A 89 -6.13 0.60 0.62
C MET A 89 -5.06 1.25 -0.24
N SER A 90 -5.40 1.67 -1.48
CA SER A 90 -4.46 2.34 -2.38
C SER A 90 -4.05 3.72 -1.87
N LEU A 91 -5.01 4.51 -1.37
CA LEU A 91 -4.75 5.84 -0.82
C LEU A 91 -3.92 5.75 0.46
N ASN A 92 -4.25 4.81 1.33
CA ASN A 92 -3.52 4.60 2.58
C ASN A 92 -2.08 4.12 2.30
N SER A 93 -1.92 3.04 1.54
CA SER A 93 -0.60 2.50 1.15
C SER A 93 0.23 3.54 0.40
N GLY A 94 -0.39 4.32 -0.50
CA GLY A 94 0.28 5.41 -1.19
C GLY A 94 0.92 6.42 -0.24
N ALA A 95 0.24 6.78 0.84
CA ALA A 95 0.78 7.71 1.84
C ALA A 95 2.00 7.12 2.60
N TYR A 96 1.99 5.81 2.89
CA TYR A 96 3.17 5.14 3.44
C TYR A 96 4.32 5.11 2.43
N GLN A 97 4.01 4.83 1.16
CA GLN A 97 5.02 4.77 0.10
C GLN A 97 5.61 6.14 -0.24
N VAL A 98 4.88 7.25 -0.06
CA VAL A 98 5.45 8.61 -0.14
C VAL A 98 6.64 8.75 0.79
N GLU A 99 6.48 8.40 2.05
CA GLU A 99 7.56 8.50 3.03
C GLU A 99 8.69 7.51 2.77
N LEU A 100 8.34 6.31 2.33
CA LEU A 100 9.29 5.27 1.97
C LEU A 100 10.19 5.70 0.82
N ILE A 101 9.60 6.23 -0.26
CA ILE A 101 10.34 6.72 -1.43
C ILE A 101 11.19 7.95 -1.04
N ARG A 102 10.58 8.90 -0.30
CA ARG A 102 11.29 10.09 0.16
C ARG A 102 12.50 9.73 1.04
N SER A 103 12.32 8.83 2.00
CA SER A 103 13.40 8.39 2.88
C SER A 103 14.48 7.60 2.14
N GLY A 104 14.09 6.79 1.15
CA GLY A 104 15.03 6.07 0.29
C GLY A 104 15.94 7.02 -0.50
N ILE A 105 15.38 8.09 -1.07
CA ILE A 105 16.14 9.11 -1.82
C ILE A 105 17.04 9.92 -0.88
N LEU A 106 16.49 10.42 0.23
CA LEU A 106 17.25 11.24 1.18
C LEU A 106 18.27 10.42 1.98
N GLY A 107 18.10 9.11 2.05
CA GLY A 107 19.02 8.19 2.71
C GLY A 107 20.28 7.86 1.89
N VAL A 108 20.37 8.27 0.63
CA VAL A 108 21.59 8.14 -0.15
C VAL A 108 22.64 9.09 0.43
N ASP A 109 23.85 8.58 0.56
CA ASP A 109 24.97 9.33 1.17
C ASP A 109 25.18 10.69 0.50
N LYS A 110 25.42 11.73 1.33
CA LYS A 110 25.62 13.10 0.83
C LYS A 110 26.86 13.22 -0.06
N GLY A 111 27.89 12.43 0.21
CA GLY A 111 29.09 12.40 -0.62
C GLY A 111 28.80 11.97 -2.08
N GLN A 112 27.76 11.17 -2.31
CA GLN A 112 27.32 10.83 -3.67
C GLN A 112 26.76 12.07 -4.42
N TRP A 113 26.04 12.94 -3.71
CA TRP A 113 25.54 14.20 -4.26
C TRP A 113 26.69 15.17 -4.55
N GLU A 114 27.61 15.32 -3.61
CA GLU A 114 28.77 16.21 -3.73
C GLU A 114 29.73 15.75 -4.84
N ALA A 115 29.94 14.43 -4.98
CA ALA A 115 30.73 13.87 -6.06
C ALA A 115 30.12 14.16 -7.44
N CYS A 116 28.77 14.03 -7.57
CA CYS A 116 28.07 14.35 -8.79
C CYS A 116 28.21 15.83 -9.17
N GLU A 117 28.11 16.74 -8.20
CA GLU A 117 28.34 18.17 -8.43
C GLU A 117 29.78 18.45 -8.87
N THR A 118 30.77 17.80 -8.25
CA THR A 118 32.19 17.97 -8.58
C THR A 118 32.52 17.59 -10.03
N ILE A 119 31.87 16.55 -10.56
CA ILE A 119 32.05 16.10 -11.96
C ILE A 119 31.11 16.80 -12.94
N GLY A 120 30.33 17.81 -12.49
CA GLY A 120 29.50 18.65 -13.32
C GLY A 120 28.18 18.01 -13.79
N LEU A 121 27.68 16.97 -13.12
CA LEU A 121 26.36 16.41 -13.43
C LEU A 121 25.24 17.38 -13.03
N ASN A 122 24.27 17.56 -13.92
CA ASN A 122 23.08 18.30 -13.56
C ASN A 122 22.15 17.44 -12.68
N TYR A 123 21.15 18.07 -12.04
CA TYR A 123 20.23 17.40 -11.12
C TYR A 123 19.54 16.16 -11.72
N VAL A 124 19.10 16.23 -12.98
CA VAL A 124 18.42 15.11 -13.66
C VAL A 124 19.38 13.93 -13.88
N GLN A 125 20.61 14.22 -14.28
CA GLN A 125 21.66 13.22 -14.46
C GLN A 125 22.04 12.59 -13.12
N THR A 126 22.25 13.41 -12.09
CA THR A 126 22.52 12.95 -10.71
C THR A 126 21.42 12.01 -10.22
N MET A 127 20.16 12.43 -10.33
CA MET A 127 19.01 11.60 -9.94
C MET A 127 18.96 10.29 -10.72
N ARG A 128 19.05 10.35 -12.05
CA ARG A 128 18.83 9.19 -12.91
C ARG A 128 19.95 8.14 -12.82
N TYR A 129 21.21 8.60 -12.78
CA TYR A 129 22.35 7.69 -12.88
C TYR A 129 22.98 7.29 -11.56
N VAL A 130 22.79 8.10 -10.50
CA VAL A 130 23.45 7.85 -9.21
C VAL A 130 22.45 7.65 -8.06
N ILE A 131 21.54 8.59 -7.86
CA ILE A 131 20.68 8.59 -6.67
C ILE A 131 19.54 7.57 -6.76
N LEU A 132 18.78 7.58 -7.84
CA LEU A 132 17.63 6.66 -7.97
C LEU A 132 18.04 5.18 -7.96
N PRO A 133 19.11 4.72 -8.65
CA PRO A 133 19.54 3.33 -8.55
C PRO A 133 19.89 2.90 -7.11
N GLN A 134 20.54 3.77 -6.36
CA GLN A 134 20.88 3.51 -4.94
C GLN A 134 19.62 3.58 -4.04
N ALA A 135 18.74 4.58 -4.28
CA ALA A 135 17.49 4.70 -3.55
C ALA A 135 16.57 3.47 -3.76
N PHE A 136 16.50 2.92 -4.97
CA PHE A 136 15.71 1.72 -5.27
C PHE A 136 16.14 0.53 -4.40
N LYS A 137 17.42 0.30 -4.20
CA LYS A 137 17.91 -0.76 -3.32
C LYS A 137 17.38 -0.62 -1.88
N ARG A 138 17.24 0.62 -1.40
CA ARG A 138 16.72 0.95 -0.06
C ARG A 138 15.19 0.89 0.03
N ILE A 139 14.49 1.15 -1.08
CA ILE A 139 13.02 1.20 -1.16
C ILE A 139 12.42 -0.21 -1.27
N ILE A 140 13.04 -1.12 -2.01
CA ILE A 140 12.47 -2.44 -2.32
C ILE A 140 12.17 -3.27 -1.06
N PRO A 141 13.06 -3.44 -0.07
CA PRO A 141 12.75 -4.25 1.11
C PRO A 141 11.52 -3.79 1.89
N PRO A 142 11.40 -2.51 2.30
CA PRO A 142 10.20 -2.05 2.98
C PRO A 142 8.96 -2.04 2.08
N LEU A 143 9.09 -1.93 0.74
CA LEU A 143 7.97 -2.06 -0.19
C LEU A 143 7.38 -3.48 -0.18
N ILE A 144 8.22 -4.51 -0.09
CA ILE A 144 7.75 -5.89 0.05
C ILE A 144 7.08 -6.11 1.42
N SER A 145 7.60 -5.48 2.48
CA SER A 145 6.96 -5.50 3.80
C SER A 145 5.58 -4.85 3.78
N GLU A 146 5.42 -3.76 3.04
CA GLU A 146 4.13 -3.11 2.81
C GLU A 146 3.15 -4.03 2.08
N PHE A 147 3.61 -4.78 1.08
CA PHE A 147 2.77 -5.77 0.39
C PHE A 147 2.24 -6.86 1.34
N ILE A 148 3.10 -7.37 2.24
CA ILE A 148 2.68 -8.32 3.28
C ILE A 148 1.60 -7.72 4.19
N THR A 149 1.73 -6.44 4.53
CA THR A 149 0.72 -5.71 5.32
C THR A 149 -0.59 -5.61 4.56
N LEU A 150 -0.57 -5.21 3.29
CA LEU A 150 -1.77 -5.11 2.45
C LEU A 150 -2.53 -6.42 2.30
N ILE A 151 -1.84 -7.57 2.24
CA ILE A 151 -2.50 -8.89 2.22
C ILE A 151 -3.33 -9.10 3.49
N LYS A 152 -2.79 -8.75 4.65
CA LYS A 152 -3.52 -8.88 5.93
C LYS A 152 -4.65 -7.84 6.02
N ASP A 153 -4.39 -6.62 5.60
CA ASP A 153 -5.32 -5.51 5.66
C ASP A 153 -6.49 -5.66 4.69
N SER A 154 -6.36 -6.51 3.65
CA SER A 154 -7.50 -6.90 2.81
C SER A 154 -8.65 -7.49 3.63
N SER A 155 -8.38 -8.07 4.80
CA SER A 155 -9.41 -8.57 5.70
C SER A 155 -10.33 -7.48 6.26
N LEU A 156 -9.91 -6.21 6.26
CA LEU A 156 -10.73 -5.11 6.77
C LEU A 156 -11.97 -4.84 5.91
N ILE A 157 -11.96 -5.20 4.61
CA ILE A 157 -13.13 -5.01 3.73
C ILE A 157 -14.27 -5.97 4.04
N PHE A 158 -14.04 -7.01 4.86
CA PHE A 158 -15.11 -7.84 5.43
C PHE A 158 -16.19 -7.00 6.12
N THR A 159 -15.80 -5.93 6.79
CA THR A 159 -16.70 -5.03 7.54
C THR A 159 -17.72 -4.31 6.65
N ILE A 160 -17.44 -4.18 5.36
CA ILE A 160 -18.33 -3.57 4.36
C ILE A 160 -18.98 -4.59 3.43
N GLY A 161 -18.88 -5.88 3.78
CA GLY A 161 -19.58 -6.98 3.10
C GLY A 161 -18.84 -7.58 1.90
N ALA A 162 -17.58 -7.24 1.66
CA ALA A 162 -16.78 -7.91 0.63
C ALA A 162 -16.37 -9.32 1.08
N VAL A 163 -16.51 -10.29 0.19
CA VAL A 163 -16.20 -11.70 0.47
C VAL A 163 -14.76 -12.01 0.04
N GLU A 164 -13.82 -11.77 0.95
CA GLU A 164 -12.41 -12.14 0.84
C GLU A 164 -12.09 -13.35 1.74
N LEU A 165 -10.84 -13.60 2.07
CA LEU A 165 -10.42 -14.80 2.79
C LEU A 165 -11.03 -14.92 4.19
N LEU A 166 -11.02 -13.85 4.99
CA LEU A 166 -11.60 -13.85 6.35
C LEU A 166 -13.13 -13.91 6.31
N ALA A 167 -13.77 -13.17 5.39
CA ALA A 167 -15.20 -13.23 5.17
C ALA A 167 -15.67 -14.65 4.81
N THR A 168 -14.90 -15.34 3.95
CA THR A 168 -15.19 -16.73 3.59
C THR A 168 -15.16 -17.65 4.81
N ALA A 169 -14.20 -17.48 5.70
CA ALA A 169 -14.14 -18.25 6.95
C ALA A 169 -15.36 -17.97 7.84
N SER A 170 -15.76 -16.71 7.94
CA SER A 170 -16.94 -16.31 8.72
C SER A 170 -18.23 -16.91 8.17
N VAL A 171 -18.41 -16.93 6.85
CA VAL A 171 -19.56 -17.57 6.19
C VAL A 171 -19.60 -19.08 6.45
N ILE A 172 -18.45 -19.77 6.34
CA ILE A 172 -18.36 -21.21 6.65
C ILE A 172 -18.67 -21.46 8.12
N GLY A 173 -18.09 -20.65 9.03
CA GLY A 173 -18.32 -20.78 10.47
C GLY A 173 -19.78 -20.58 10.85
N ALA A 174 -20.47 -19.61 10.26
CA ALA A 174 -21.89 -19.37 10.47
C ALA A 174 -22.75 -20.56 10.00
N ASN A 175 -22.46 -21.11 8.82
CA ASN A 175 -23.20 -22.22 8.24
C ASN A 175 -22.98 -23.56 9.00
N THR A 176 -21.81 -23.73 9.60
CA THR A 176 -21.47 -24.96 10.32
C THR A 176 -21.58 -24.86 11.83
N PHE A 177 -21.91 -23.68 12.34
CA PHE A 177 -21.89 -23.33 13.78
C PHE A 177 -20.55 -23.65 14.46
N ASN A 178 -19.47 -23.68 13.70
CA ASN A 178 -18.11 -23.95 14.17
C ASN A 178 -17.12 -23.00 13.49
N TYR A 179 -16.61 -22.04 14.25
CA TYR A 179 -15.64 -21.06 13.77
C TYR A 179 -14.17 -21.49 13.92
N LEU A 180 -13.87 -22.48 14.78
CA LEU A 180 -12.50 -22.88 15.07
C LEU A 180 -11.78 -23.36 13.81
N VAL A 181 -12.38 -24.31 13.10
CA VAL A 181 -11.76 -24.92 11.92
C VAL A 181 -11.57 -23.89 10.78
N PRO A 182 -12.59 -23.15 10.33
CA PRO A 182 -12.41 -22.20 9.22
C PRO A 182 -11.47 -21.05 9.57
N LEU A 183 -11.49 -20.53 10.80
CA LEU A 183 -10.57 -19.46 11.20
C LEU A 183 -9.13 -19.96 11.30
N THR A 184 -8.90 -21.16 11.83
CA THR A 184 -7.55 -21.75 11.87
C THR A 184 -7.01 -22.01 10.45
N ALA A 185 -7.84 -22.55 9.56
CA ALA A 185 -7.46 -22.75 8.16
C ALA A 185 -7.14 -21.42 7.46
N THR A 186 -7.94 -20.39 7.69
CA THR A 186 -7.71 -19.04 7.16
C THR A 186 -6.41 -18.45 7.69
N GLY A 187 -6.15 -18.57 8.99
CA GLY A 187 -4.88 -18.13 9.60
C GLY A 187 -3.67 -18.84 8.98
N ALA A 188 -3.77 -20.16 8.74
CA ALA A 188 -2.73 -20.92 8.08
C ALA A 188 -2.49 -20.45 6.64
N ILE A 189 -3.55 -20.14 5.89
CA ILE A 189 -3.43 -19.62 4.51
C ILE A 189 -2.76 -18.24 4.50
N TYR A 190 -3.18 -17.29 5.37
CA TYR A 190 -2.50 -16.00 5.50
C TYR A 190 -1.02 -16.18 5.84
N LEU A 191 -0.71 -17.08 6.77
CA LEU A 191 0.67 -17.37 7.15
C LEU A 191 1.49 -17.90 5.97
N VAL A 192 0.95 -18.86 5.21
CA VAL A 192 1.63 -19.39 4.02
C VAL A 192 1.85 -18.29 2.97
N MET A 193 0.83 -17.49 2.67
CA MET A 193 0.94 -16.38 1.71
C MET A 193 2.04 -15.39 2.14
N THR A 194 2.04 -14.97 3.39
CA THR A 194 3.03 -14.00 3.92
C THR A 194 4.43 -14.59 4.02
N LEU A 195 4.58 -15.87 4.38
CA LEU A 195 5.87 -16.56 4.40
C LEU A 195 6.48 -16.73 2.99
N CYS A 196 5.66 -17.06 1.98
CA CYS A 196 6.11 -17.12 0.60
C CYS A 196 6.67 -15.76 0.14
N ILE A 197 5.97 -14.67 0.41
CA ILE A 197 6.42 -13.32 0.05
C ILE A 197 7.65 -12.92 0.86
N SER A 198 7.70 -13.24 2.16
CA SER A 198 8.88 -12.99 3.00
C SER A 198 10.12 -13.77 2.52
N ALA A 199 9.94 -14.96 1.95
CA ALA A 199 11.04 -15.71 1.35
C ALA A 199 11.57 -15.03 0.09
N ILE A 200 10.66 -14.50 -0.76
CA ILE A 200 11.02 -13.68 -1.93
C ILE A 200 11.75 -12.41 -1.47
N ALA A 201 11.25 -11.74 -0.42
CA ALA A 201 11.89 -10.55 0.15
C ALA A 201 13.35 -10.82 0.51
N ARG A 202 13.61 -11.86 1.32
CA ARG A 202 14.98 -12.23 1.74
C ARG A 202 15.89 -12.56 0.55
N TYR A 203 15.37 -13.22 -0.47
CA TYR A 203 16.13 -13.50 -1.69
C TYR A 203 16.51 -12.21 -2.43
N VAL A 204 15.58 -11.28 -2.58
CA VAL A 204 15.80 -9.98 -3.23
C VAL A 204 16.79 -9.15 -2.42
N GLU A 205 16.61 -9.06 -1.10
CA GLU A 205 17.54 -8.35 -0.19
C GLU A 205 18.96 -8.88 -0.30
N GLY A 206 19.12 -10.21 -0.28
CA GLY A 206 20.44 -10.83 -0.45
C GLY A 206 21.11 -10.50 -1.78
N ARG A 207 20.33 -10.37 -2.86
CA ARG A 207 20.86 -9.96 -4.17
C ARG A 207 21.24 -8.47 -4.23
N LEU A 208 20.47 -7.62 -3.55
CA LEU A 208 20.74 -6.18 -3.51
C LEU A 208 21.98 -5.86 -2.65
N ALA A 209 22.19 -6.58 -1.55
CA ALA A 209 23.34 -6.40 -0.67
C ALA A 209 24.68 -6.81 -1.32
N VAL A 210 24.70 -7.76 -2.23
CA VAL A 210 25.93 -8.22 -2.93
C VAL A 210 26.41 -7.22 -4.00
N SER A 211 25.59 -6.21 -4.34
CA SER A 211 25.93 -5.23 -5.40
C SER A 211 26.43 -3.89 -4.84
N ASP A 212 26.78 -3.82 -3.57
CA ASP A 212 27.52 -2.74 -2.89
C ASP A 212 28.96 -3.16 -2.75
#